data_28c9cbcfbe84289f622d3a6176a76995
#
_entry.id   28c9cbcfbe84289f622d3a6176a76995
#
_cell.length_a   1.000
_cell.length_b   1.000
_cell.length_c   1.000
_cell.angle_alpha   90.00
_cell.angle_beta   90.00
_cell.angle_gamma   90.00
#
_symmetry.space_group_name_H-M   'P 1'
#
loop_
_entity.id
_entity.type
_entity.pdbx_description
1 polymer ?
#
loop_
_entity_poly.entity_id
_entity_poly.type
_entity_poly.pdbx_seq_one_letter_code
_entity_poly.pdbx_strand_id
1 'polypeptide(L)'
;MPMMAKAESPFVLLSDSDGSYNGMLRALTEQHNGQLESEVLSDQTPSDHPFTLAVGSRACEAVIRLISAENYAMCVFLPAQTFADLTASPKGQRLLGERRLSAIYLDQPLTRQMLLAKMLKPRMQTIGTVLGPGSDRQASHFTSAANILGLTPLIGRLEDSENPVRELTPVIEESDVFLPLPDSSVFNRASAKWILYLTLRNRIPLIGFSASYAYAGAVVAVHSNVEQIAQQAMNILNHRVLGDALPAPAYPDDFSITVNETAARNLGLTLAPSDALVMELKRRERTIQ
;
A
#
# COMPACT_ATOMS: atom_id res chain seq x y z
N MET A 1 5.75 -26.56 36.12
CA MET A 1 6.26 -25.60 35.11
C MET A 1 5.25 -25.57 33.97
N PRO A 2 4.64 -24.43 33.62
CA PRO A 2 3.80 -24.40 32.44
C PRO A 2 4.72 -24.60 31.22
N MET A 3 4.42 -25.60 30.39
CA MET A 3 5.00 -25.72 29.06
C MET A 3 4.66 -24.42 28.33
N MET A 4 5.68 -23.62 28.02
CA MET A 4 5.51 -22.54 27.03
C MET A 4 5.05 -23.21 25.74
N ALA A 5 3.81 -22.98 25.36
CA ALA A 5 3.32 -23.38 24.05
C ALA A 5 4.22 -22.70 23.02
N LYS A 6 5.02 -23.50 22.32
CA LYS A 6 5.84 -23.03 21.22
C LYS A 6 4.88 -22.40 20.20
N ALA A 7 5.08 -21.12 19.89
CA ALA A 7 4.33 -20.50 18.83
C ALA A 7 4.54 -21.36 17.57
N GLU A 8 3.47 -21.89 17.00
CA GLU A 8 3.57 -22.64 15.74
C GLU A 8 4.08 -21.69 14.67
N SER A 9 5.11 -22.14 13.94
CA SER A 9 5.64 -21.38 12.80
C SER A 9 4.53 -21.15 11.78
N PRO A 10 4.35 -19.93 11.27
CA PRO A 10 3.33 -19.67 10.28
C PRO A 10 3.66 -20.39 8.97
N PHE A 11 2.64 -20.88 8.29
CA PHE A 11 2.74 -21.33 6.91
C PHE A 11 2.64 -20.14 5.96
N VAL A 12 3.44 -20.09 4.89
CA VAL A 12 3.44 -18.98 3.92
C VAL A 12 2.88 -19.46 2.59
N LEU A 13 1.74 -18.88 2.18
CA LEU A 13 1.14 -19.11 0.87
C LEU A 13 1.45 -17.95 -0.05
N LEU A 14 2.17 -18.19 -1.15
CA LEU A 14 2.54 -17.18 -2.14
C LEU A 14 1.55 -17.18 -3.31
N SER A 15 1.18 -15.99 -3.79
CA SER A 15 0.33 -15.85 -4.99
C SER A 15 1.03 -16.25 -6.28
N ASP A 16 2.35 -16.11 -6.32
CA ASP A 16 3.21 -16.41 -7.49
C ASP A 16 4.65 -16.71 -7.05
N SER A 17 5.46 -17.20 -7.98
CA SER A 17 6.89 -17.49 -7.80
C SER A 17 7.81 -16.41 -8.37
N ASP A 18 7.32 -15.21 -8.69
CA ASP A 18 8.15 -14.13 -9.19
C ASP A 18 9.08 -13.54 -8.13
N GLY A 19 10.02 -12.66 -8.57
CA GLY A 19 11.04 -12.09 -7.70
C GLY A 19 10.49 -11.28 -6.53
N SER A 20 9.33 -10.65 -6.67
CA SER A 20 8.72 -9.82 -5.64
C SER A 20 8.16 -10.67 -4.50
N TYR A 21 7.46 -11.76 -4.84
CA TYR A 21 6.93 -12.70 -3.84
C TYR A 21 8.04 -13.47 -3.14
N ASN A 22 9.06 -13.91 -3.88
CA ASN A 22 10.26 -14.52 -3.31
C ASN A 22 11.04 -13.55 -2.41
N GLY A 23 11.05 -12.26 -2.74
CA GLY A 23 11.59 -11.20 -1.89
C GLY A 23 10.88 -11.13 -0.54
N MET A 24 9.54 -11.15 -0.56
CA MET A 24 8.72 -11.16 0.66
C MET A 24 8.95 -12.43 1.49
N LEU A 25 8.96 -13.61 0.88
CA LEU A 25 9.24 -14.87 1.58
C LEU A 25 10.60 -14.83 2.27
N ARG A 26 11.64 -14.33 1.59
CA ARG A 26 12.97 -14.18 2.17
C ARG A 26 12.96 -13.24 3.37
N ALA A 27 12.33 -12.08 3.25
CA ALA A 27 12.22 -11.12 4.34
C ALA A 27 11.47 -11.70 5.55
N LEU A 28 10.37 -12.43 5.33
CA LEU A 28 9.65 -13.14 6.40
C LEU A 28 10.54 -14.19 7.08
N THR A 29 11.28 -14.98 6.31
CA THR A 29 12.17 -16.03 6.80
C THR A 29 13.31 -15.44 7.64
N GLU A 30 13.91 -14.33 7.21
CA GLU A 30 14.95 -13.62 7.94
C GLU A 30 14.43 -13.09 9.29
N GLN A 31 13.21 -12.56 9.33
CA GLN A 31 12.58 -12.07 10.55
C GLN A 31 12.11 -13.19 11.49
N HIS A 32 11.82 -14.36 10.97
CA HIS A 32 11.41 -15.53 11.77
C HIS A 32 12.59 -16.23 12.47
N ASN A 33 13.84 -15.93 12.11
CA ASN A 33 15.04 -16.63 12.59
C ASN A 33 15.02 -18.15 12.37
N GLY A 34 14.39 -18.63 11.28
CA GLY A 34 14.26 -20.03 10.95
C GLY A 34 13.65 -20.27 9.59
N GLN A 35 13.60 -21.52 9.14
CA GLN A 35 12.89 -21.87 7.92
C GLN A 35 11.37 -21.75 8.12
N LEU A 36 10.69 -21.13 7.17
CA LEU A 36 9.23 -21.10 7.06
C LEU A 36 8.80 -22.14 6.02
N GLU A 37 7.80 -22.94 6.36
CA GLU A 37 7.13 -23.77 5.38
C GLU A 37 6.35 -22.88 4.43
N SER A 38 6.50 -23.12 3.12
CA SER A 38 5.88 -22.26 2.11
C SER A 38 5.45 -23.05 0.88
N GLU A 39 4.39 -22.56 0.24
CA GLU A 39 3.85 -23.09 -1.00
C GLU A 39 3.50 -21.95 -1.96
N VAL A 40 3.64 -22.17 -3.26
CA VAL A 40 3.10 -21.29 -4.29
C VAL A 40 1.72 -21.77 -4.68
N LEU A 41 0.75 -20.87 -4.71
CA LEU A 41 -0.62 -21.17 -5.07
C LEU A 41 -0.68 -21.83 -6.46
N SER A 42 -1.24 -23.03 -6.49
CA SER A 42 -1.46 -23.83 -7.69
C SER A 42 -2.97 -24.11 -7.87
N ASP A 43 -3.32 -24.90 -8.89
CA ASP A 43 -4.70 -25.36 -9.10
C ASP A 43 -5.14 -26.40 -8.05
N GLN A 44 -4.21 -26.92 -7.26
CA GLN A 44 -4.52 -27.77 -6.11
C GLN A 44 -4.99 -26.90 -4.93
N THR A 45 -5.84 -27.48 -4.09
CA THR A 45 -6.27 -26.83 -2.86
C THR A 45 -5.07 -26.68 -1.93
N PRO A 46 -4.70 -25.45 -1.51
CA PRO A 46 -3.61 -25.27 -0.58
C PRO A 46 -3.90 -25.95 0.76
N SER A 47 -2.82 -26.36 1.44
CA SER A 47 -2.90 -26.97 2.76
C SER A 47 -3.53 -26.01 3.77
N ASP A 48 -4.35 -26.54 4.67
CA ASP A 48 -4.97 -25.78 5.73
C ASP A 48 -4.11 -25.84 7.01
N HIS A 49 -3.62 -24.69 7.43
CA HIS A 49 -2.71 -24.56 8.57
C HIS A 49 -3.34 -23.71 9.68
N PRO A 50 -2.97 -23.93 10.96
CA PRO A 50 -3.48 -23.14 12.09
C PRO A 50 -3.29 -21.65 11.91
N PHE A 51 -2.17 -21.26 11.26
CA PHE A 51 -1.90 -19.87 10.87
C PHE A 51 -1.26 -19.80 9.48
N THR A 52 -1.89 -19.03 8.58
CA THR A 52 -1.38 -18.81 7.24
C THR A 52 -1.05 -17.32 7.00
N LEU A 53 0.18 -17.05 6.56
CA LEU A 53 0.57 -15.79 5.94
C LEU A 53 0.33 -15.86 4.44
N ALA A 54 -0.68 -15.16 3.95
CA ALA A 54 -1.02 -15.09 2.53
C ALA A 54 -0.34 -13.90 1.87
N VAL A 55 0.60 -14.15 0.96
CA VAL A 55 1.37 -13.13 0.26
C VAL A 55 0.76 -12.83 -1.11
N GLY A 56 0.18 -11.64 -1.24
CA GLY A 56 -0.49 -11.17 -2.46
C GLY A 56 -1.96 -11.52 -2.55
N SER A 57 -2.63 -10.95 -3.54
CA SER A 57 -4.09 -10.96 -3.65
C SER A 57 -4.68 -12.36 -3.88
N ARG A 58 -4.05 -13.16 -4.77
CA ARG A 58 -4.55 -14.51 -5.09
C ARG A 58 -4.45 -15.47 -3.89
N ALA A 59 -3.33 -15.43 -3.16
CA ALA A 59 -3.16 -16.21 -1.94
C ALA A 59 -4.15 -15.77 -0.86
N CYS A 60 -4.36 -14.46 -0.69
CA CYS A 60 -5.34 -13.91 0.26
C CYS A 60 -6.77 -14.39 -0.08
N GLU A 61 -7.17 -14.32 -1.34
CA GLU A 61 -8.47 -14.82 -1.82
C GLU A 61 -8.64 -16.31 -1.53
N ALA A 62 -7.64 -17.12 -1.87
CA ALA A 62 -7.66 -18.57 -1.63
C ALA A 62 -7.83 -18.88 -0.14
N VAL A 63 -7.08 -18.22 0.73
CA VAL A 63 -7.19 -18.40 2.17
C VAL A 63 -8.56 -17.97 2.69
N ILE A 64 -9.09 -16.82 2.30
CA ILE A 64 -10.44 -16.39 2.71
C ILE A 64 -11.48 -17.44 2.34
N ARG A 65 -11.36 -18.04 1.14
CA ARG A 65 -12.29 -19.06 0.66
C ARG A 65 -12.18 -20.38 1.43
N LEU A 66 -10.96 -20.82 1.76
CA LEU A 66 -10.66 -22.18 2.20
C LEU A 66 -10.45 -22.34 3.70
N ILE A 67 -10.05 -21.28 4.42
CA ILE A 67 -9.70 -21.33 5.84
C ILE A 67 -10.79 -22.01 6.69
N SER A 68 -10.36 -22.94 7.54
CA SER A 68 -11.19 -23.67 8.50
C SER A 68 -11.68 -22.78 9.66
N ALA A 69 -12.67 -23.28 10.39
CA ALA A 69 -13.33 -22.52 11.47
C ALA A 69 -12.41 -22.21 12.66
N GLU A 70 -11.34 -22.96 12.83
CA GLU A 70 -10.39 -22.83 13.96
C GLU A 70 -9.14 -22.02 13.60
N ASN A 71 -8.89 -21.78 12.29
CA ASN A 71 -7.62 -21.26 11.78
C ASN A 71 -7.64 -19.73 11.59
N TYR A 72 -6.45 -19.16 11.50
CA TYR A 72 -6.20 -17.72 11.37
C TYR A 72 -5.39 -17.42 10.13
N ALA A 73 -5.56 -16.22 9.58
CA ALA A 73 -4.76 -15.79 8.46
C ALA A 73 -4.42 -14.28 8.52
N MET A 74 -3.26 -13.95 7.99
CA MET A 74 -2.88 -12.58 7.73
C MET A 74 -2.48 -12.42 6.27
N CYS A 75 -3.10 -11.46 5.59
CA CYS A 75 -2.77 -11.10 4.22
C CYS A 75 -1.73 -9.99 4.22
N VAL A 76 -0.68 -10.14 3.42
CA VAL A 76 0.36 -9.13 3.22
C VAL A 76 0.62 -8.93 1.74
N PHE A 77 1.27 -7.84 1.36
CA PHE A 77 1.67 -7.55 -0.02
C PHE A 77 0.48 -7.41 -0.98
N LEU A 78 -0.60 -6.74 -0.54
CA LEU A 78 -1.76 -6.38 -1.35
C LEU A 78 -2.30 -5.00 -0.95
N PRO A 79 -2.89 -4.23 -1.90
CA PRO A 79 -3.47 -2.93 -1.58
C PRO A 79 -4.69 -3.02 -0.67
N ALA A 80 -4.95 -1.97 0.12
CA ALA A 80 -6.10 -1.88 1.02
C ALA A 80 -7.44 -2.07 0.29
N GLN A 81 -7.60 -1.45 -0.90
CA GLN A 81 -8.80 -1.60 -1.71
C GLN A 81 -9.03 -3.04 -2.15
N THR A 82 -7.97 -3.73 -2.62
CA THR A 82 -8.06 -5.14 -3.01
C THR A 82 -8.47 -6.01 -1.81
N PHE A 83 -7.90 -5.77 -0.63
CA PHE A 83 -8.30 -6.49 0.57
C PHE A 83 -9.76 -6.25 0.95
N ALA A 84 -10.23 -5.00 0.86
CA ALA A 84 -11.63 -4.65 1.10
C ALA A 84 -12.57 -5.38 0.14
N ASP A 85 -12.22 -5.46 -1.15
CA ASP A 85 -13.01 -6.17 -2.16
C ASP A 85 -13.05 -7.69 -1.88
N LEU A 86 -11.93 -8.31 -1.54
CA LEU A 86 -11.85 -9.73 -1.20
C LEU A 86 -12.66 -10.07 0.07
N THR A 87 -12.71 -9.17 1.02
CA THR A 87 -13.41 -9.36 2.29
C THR A 87 -14.87 -8.91 2.27
N ALA A 88 -15.37 -8.37 1.16
CA ALA A 88 -16.78 -7.96 1.02
C ALA A 88 -17.78 -9.14 1.10
N SER A 89 -17.33 -10.37 0.90
CA SER A 89 -18.14 -11.57 1.04
C SER A 89 -18.61 -11.82 2.49
N PRO A 90 -19.76 -12.48 2.72
CA PRO A 90 -20.23 -12.80 4.08
C PRO A 90 -19.19 -13.56 4.92
N LYS A 91 -18.40 -14.47 4.29
CA LYS A 91 -17.32 -15.20 4.97
C LYS A 91 -16.19 -14.25 5.36
N GLY A 92 -15.76 -13.35 4.45
CA GLY A 92 -14.72 -12.36 4.72
C GLY A 92 -15.09 -11.43 5.86
N GLN A 93 -16.32 -10.90 5.86
CA GLN A 93 -16.84 -10.04 6.93
C GLN A 93 -16.90 -10.76 8.29
N ARG A 94 -17.31 -12.02 8.30
CA ARG A 94 -17.31 -12.83 9.51
C ARG A 94 -15.89 -13.04 10.05
N LEU A 95 -14.93 -13.42 9.21
CA LEU A 95 -13.53 -13.61 9.61
C LEU A 95 -12.92 -12.35 10.19
N LEU A 96 -13.24 -11.18 9.62
CA LEU A 96 -12.83 -9.88 10.16
C LEU A 96 -13.48 -9.59 11.52
N GLY A 97 -14.80 -9.82 11.64
CA GLY A 97 -15.53 -9.62 12.88
C GLY A 97 -15.05 -10.53 14.01
N GLU A 98 -14.70 -11.77 13.70
CA GLU A 98 -14.11 -12.76 14.62
C GLU A 98 -12.60 -12.49 14.87
N ARG A 99 -12.00 -11.49 14.21
CA ARG A 99 -10.57 -11.16 14.28
C ARG A 99 -9.66 -12.35 13.97
N ARG A 100 -10.08 -13.18 13.04
CA ARG A 100 -9.34 -14.35 12.53
C ARG A 100 -8.66 -14.10 11.20
N LEU A 101 -9.00 -12.98 10.58
CA LEU A 101 -8.36 -12.45 9.38
C LEU A 101 -7.87 -11.03 9.64
N SER A 102 -6.66 -10.76 9.21
CA SER A 102 -6.05 -9.43 9.25
C SER A 102 -5.26 -9.15 7.98
N ALA A 103 -4.75 -7.93 7.84
CA ALA A 103 -3.83 -7.58 6.76
C ALA A 103 -2.87 -6.49 7.15
N ILE A 104 -1.69 -6.49 6.50
CA ILE A 104 -0.81 -5.33 6.40
C ILE A 104 -0.78 -4.94 4.92
N TYR A 105 -1.28 -3.75 4.61
CA TYR A 105 -1.43 -3.29 3.25
C TYR A 105 -0.08 -2.96 2.60
N LEU A 106 -0.03 -3.01 1.27
CA LEU A 106 1.14 -2.62 0.50
C LEU A 106 1.22 -1.11 0.30
N ASP A 107 0.08 -0.47 0.17
CA ASP A 107 -0.07 0.96 -0.05
C ASP A 107 0.10 1.78 1.24
N GLN A 108 0.13 3.10 1.09
CA GLN A 108 0.26 4.04 2.19
C GLN A 108 -1.04 4.80 2.42
N PRO A 109 -1.36 5.24 3.65
CA PRO A 109 -2.53 6.08 3.88
C PRO A 109 -2.49 7.32 3.01
N LEU A 110 -3.63 7.71 2.43
CA LEU A 110 -3.72 8.91 1.60
C LEU A 110 -3.34 10.18 2.37
N THR A 111 -3.68 10.24 3.66
CA THR A 111 -3.28 11.35 4.55
C THR A 111 -1.76 11.46 4.67
N ARG A 112 -1.03 10.33 4.76
CA ARG A 112 0.45 10.30 4.77
C ARG A 112 1.03 10.87 3.48
N GLN A 113 0.51 10.43 2.34
CA GLN A 113 0.95 10.88 1.02
C GLN A 113 0.66 12.38 0.82
N MET A 114 -0.51 12.85 1.22
CA MET A 114 -0.89 14.27 1.13
C MET A 114 -0.14 15.16 2.12
N LEU A 115 0.19 14.65 3.31
CA LEU A 115 1.09 15.35 4.25
C LEU A 115 2.49 15.53 3.66
N LEU A 116 3.03 14.49 3.02
CA LEU A 116 4.29 14.59 2.30
C LEU A 116 4.20 15.67 1.20
N ALA A 117 3.11 15.71 0.44
CA ALA A 117 2.87 16.77 -0.54
C ALA A 117 2.90 18.17 0.07
N LYS A 118 2.24 18.37 1.23
CA LYS A 118 2.29 19.66 1.98
C LYS A 118 3.68 20.01 2.51
N MET A 119 4.53 19.03 2.77
CA MET A 119 5.92 19.29 3.14
C MET A 119 6.74 19.83 1.96
N LEU A 120 6.44 19.36 0.73
CA LEU A 120 7.09 19.85 -0.49
C LEU A 120 6.57 21.24 -0.91
N LYS A 121 5.27 21.44 -0.82
CA LYS A 121 4.59 22.69 -1.23
C LYS A 121 3.66 23.18 -0.11
N PRO A 122 4.19 23.83 0.94
CA PRO A 122 3.43 24.20 2.15
C PRO A 122 2.21 25.08 1.90
N ARG A 123 2.21 25.84 0.79
CA ARG A 123 1.11 26.75 0.41
C ARG A 123 0.12 26.15 -0.58
N MET A 124 0.22 24.83 -0.85
CA MET A 124 -0.72 24.17 -1.75
C MET A 124 -2.15 24.24 -1.21
N GLN A 125 -3.09 24.40 -2.12
CA GLN A 125 -4.53 24.41 -1.84
C GLN A 125 -5.25 23.26 -2.52
N THR A 126 -4.74 22.81 -3.66
CA THR A 126 -5.38 21.77 -4.48
C THR A 126 -4.49 20.54 -4.60
N ILE A 127 -5.13 19.37 -4.62
CA ILE A 127 -4.47 18.10 -4.89
C ILE A 127 -5.26 17.30 -5.91
N GLY A 128 -4.60 16.91 -6.99
CA GLY A 128 -5.23 16.23 -8.12
C GLY A 128 -4.96 14.75 -8.15
N THR A 129 -5.94 13.99 -8.62
CA THR A 129 -5.81 12.60 -9.01
C THR A 129 -6.75 12.27 -10.17
N VAL A 130 -6.48 11.20 -10.89
CA VAL A 130 -7.42 10.62 -11.85
C VAL A 130 -7.70 9.19 -11.44
N LEU A 131 -8.96 8.84 -11.34
CA LEU A 131 -9.44 7.51 -10.98
C LEU A 131 -9.95 6.78 -12.22
N GLY A 132 -9.69 5.51 -12.29
CA GLY A 132 -10.26 4.60 -13.27
C GLY A 132 -11.21 3.59 -12.60
N PRO A 133 -11.73 2.62 -13.36
CA PRO A 133 -12.64 1.61 -12.85
C PRO A 133 -12.12 0.85 -11.62
N GLY A 134 -10.80 0.61 -11.56
CA GLY A 134 -10.16 -0.08 -10.44
C GLY A 134 -10.00 0.76 -9.18
N SER A 135 -10.05 2.08 -9.28
CA SER A 135 -9.83 3.01 -8.16
C SER A 135 -10.99 3.94 -7.85
N ASP A 136 -12.09 3.91 -8.60
CA ASP A 136 -13.22 4.85 -8.43
C ASP A 136 -13.80 4.85 -7.01
N ARG A 137 -13.84 3.69 -6.36
CA ARG A 137 -14.29 3.56 -4.96
C ARG A 137 -13.41 4.33 -3.96
N GLN A 138 -12.20 4.71 -4.34
CA GLN A 138 -11.30 5.50 -3.50
C GLN A 138 -11.62 7.01 -3.52
N ALA A 139 -12.54 7.48 -4.36
CA ALA A 139 -12.91 8.88 -4.47
C ALA A 139 -13.31 9.51 -3.13
N SER A 140 -14.14 8.80 -2.34
CA SER A 140 -14.57 9.26 -1.01
C SER A 140 -13.42 9.31 -0.01
N HIS A 141 -12.53 8.32 -0.03
CA HIS A 141 -11.34 8.28 0.83
C HIS A 141 -10.36 9.40 0.46
N PHE A 142 -10.13 9.63 -0.84
CA PHE A 142 -9.29 10.72 -1.33
C PHE A 142 -9.84 12.09 -0.89
N THR A 143 -11.15 12.30 -1.10
CA THR A 143 -11.83 13.53 -0.67
C THR A 143 -11.73 13.73 0.85
N SER A 144 -11.99 12.70 1.63
CA SER A 144 -11.90 12.77 3.10
C SER A 144 -10.49 13.09 3.57
N ALA A 145 -9.46 12.44 3.00
CA ALA A 145 -8.06 12.71 3.34
C ALA A 145 -7.65 14.15 2.98
N ALA A 146 -8.07 14.65 1.81
CA ALA A 146 -7.83 16.04 1.40
C ALA A 146 -8.48 17.03 2.38
N ASN A 147 -9.75 16.83 2.71
CA ASN A 147 -10.51 17.70 3.62
C ASN A 147 -9.89 17.74 5.04
N ILE A 148 -9.43 16.61 5.59
CA ILE A 148 -8.73 16.55 6.88
C ILE A 148 -7.52 17.49 6.88
N LEU A 149 -6.85 17.63 5.72
CA LEU A 149 -5.65 18.45 5.57
C LEU A 149 -5.93 19.88 5.07
N GLY A 150 -7.20 20.27 4.92
CA GLY A 150 -7.62 21.56 4.40
C GLY A 150 -7.26 21.75 2.92
N LEU A 151 -7.30 20.69 2.13
CA LEU A 151 -7.03 20.70 0.70
C LEU A 151 -8.31 20.52 -0.10
N THR A 152 -8.37 21.14 -1.27
CA THR A 152 -9.44 20.93 -2.26
C THR A 152 -9.03 19.78 -3.18
N PRO A 153 -9.78 18.65 -3.20
CA PRO A 153 -9.49 17.55 -4.11
C PRO A 153 -9.97 17.86 -5.53
N LEU A 154 -9.13 17.59 -6.51
CA LEU A 154 -9.47 17.62 -7.95
C LEU A 154 -9.42 16.19 -8.47
N ILE A 155 -10.57 15.62 -8.77
CA ILE A 155 -10.71 14.20 -9.16
C ILE A 155 -11.21 14.12 -10.60
N GLY A 156 -10.34 13.70 -11.52
CA GLY A 156 -10.76 13.24 -12.84
C GLY A 156 -11.21 11.78 -12.79
N ARG A 157 -12.07 11.39 -13.73
CA ARG A 157 -12.53 10.01 -13.88
C ARG A 157 -12.32 9.55 -15.30
N LEU A 158 -11.70 8.39 -15.43
CA LEU A 158 -11.49 7.71 -16.68
C LEU A 158 -12.55 6.61 -16.82
N GLU A 159 -13.40 6.73 -17.81
CA GLU A 159 -14.33 5.65 -18.18
C GLU A 159 -13.61 4.59 -19.04
N ASP A 160 -14.21 3.39 -19.12
CA ASP A 160 -13.68 2.31 -19.94
C ASP A 160 -13.51 2.76 -21.41
N SER A 161 -12.36 2.44 -21.99
CA SER A 161 -11.96 2.77 -23.37
C SER A 161 -11.58 4.22 -23.69
N GLU A 162 -11.58 5.13 -22.72
CA GLU A 162 -11.15 6.52 -22.93
C GLU A 162 -9.62 6.67 -22.96
N ASN A 163 -9.18 7.77 -23.59
CA ASN A 163 -7.76 8.12 -23.60
C ASN A 163 -7.37 8.78 -22.26
N PRO A 164 -6.52 8.14 -21.43
CA PRO A 164 -6.13 8.69 -20.12
C PRO A 164 -5.57 10.11 -20.18
N VAL A 165 -4.90 10.50 -21.27
CA VAL A 165 -4.27 11.82 -21.41
C VAL A 165 -5.29 12.94 -21.41
N ARG A 166 -6.48 12.69 -21.95
CA ARG A 166 -7.56 13.67 -21.99
C ARG A 166 -8.04 14.04 -20.59
N GLU A 167 -8.19 13.06 -19.72
CA GLU A 167 -8.64 13.27 -18.35
C GLU A 167 -7.49 13.73 -17.41
N LEU A 168 -6.28 13.30 -17.68
CA LEU A 168 -5.09 13.69 -16.89
C LEU A 168 -4.72 15.16 -17.08
N THR A 169 -4.84 15.69 -18.31
CA THR A 169 -4.34 17.05 -18.62
C THR A 169 -5.01 18.14 -17.77
N PRO A 170 -6.35 18.28 -17.74
CA PRO A 170 -6.99 19.36 -16.98
C PRO A 170 -6.74 19.20 -15.46
N VAL A 171 -6.78 17.97 -14.94
CA VAL A 171 -6.54 17.73 -13.51
C VAL A 171 -5.12 18.10 -13.11
N ILE A 172 -4.12 17.75 -13.92
CA ILE A 172 -2.72 18.11 -13.64
C ILE A 172 -2.53 19.63 -13.71
N GLU A 173 -3.09 20.29 -14.73
CA GLU A 173 -2.91 21.73 -14.94
C GLU A 173 -3.56 22.58 -13.84
N GLU A 174 -4.66 22.14 -13.25
CA GLU A 174 -5.38 22.83 -12.18
C GLU A 174 -4.89 22.47 -10.76
N SER A 175 -4.03 21.46 -10.63
CA SER A 175 -3.55 20.97 -9.33
C SER A 175 -2.29 21.71 -8.89
N ASP A 176 -2.15 21.90 -7.58
CA ASP A 176 -0.87 22.28 -6.97
C ASP A 176 0.12 21.12 -6.88
N VAL A 177 -0.40 19.91 -6.66
CA VAL A 177 0.33 18.64 -6.58
C VAL A 177 -0.53 17.55 -7.20
N PHE A 178 0.08 16.63 -7.93
CA PHE A 178 -0.60 15.47 -8.50
C PHE A 178 -0.21 14.21 -7.73
N LEU A 179 -1.22 13.47 -7.26
CA LEU A 179 -1.08 12.22 -6.50
C LEU A 179 -1.79 11.08 -7.23
N PRO A 180 -1.08 10.27 -8.03
CA PRO A 180 -1.65 9.10 -8.67
C PRO A 180 -1.98 8.01 -7.65
N LEU A 181 -3.09 7.32 -7.85
CA LEU A 181 -3.44 6.11 -7.09
C LEU A 181 -3.17 4.87 -7.95
N PRO A 182 -2.77 3.73 -7.36
CA PRO A 182 -2.54 2.51 -8.11
C PRO A 182 -3.80 2.04 -8.84
N ASP A 183 -3.80 2.20 -10.18
CA ASP A 183 -4.86 1.73 -11.09
C ASP A 183 -4.25 1.52 -12.47
N SER A 184 -4.20 0.30 -12.95
CA SER A 184 -3.57 -0.04 -14.23
C SER A 184 -4.29 0.51 -15.46
N SER A 185 -5.58 0.86 -15.35
CA SER A 185 -6.32 1.51 -16.42
C SER A 185 -5.87 2.95 -16.65
N VAL A 186 -5.50 3.66 -15.57
CA VAL A 186 -5.04 5.05 -15.60
C VAL A 186 -3.51 5.13 -15.64
N PHE A 187 -2.83 4.37 -14.77
CA PHE A 187 -1.39 4.45 -14.53
C PHE A 187 -0.67 3.20 -15.06
N ASN A 188 -0.58 3.09 -16.37
CA ASN A 188 0.18 2.07 -17.08
C ASN A 188 1.46 2.65 -17.68
N ARG A 189 2.29 1.79 -18.31
CA ARG A 189 3.58 2.21 -18.90
C ARG A 189 3.42 3.32 -19.96
N ALA A 190 2.32 3.35 -20.70
CA ALA A 190 2.08 4.35 -21.73
C ALA A 190 1.67 5.69 -21.12
N SER A 191 0.71 5.70 -20.21
CA SER A 191 0.24 6.92 -19.53
C SER A 191 1.27 7.50 -18.57
N ALA A 192 2.12 6.68 -17.95
CA ALA A 192 3.18 7.15 -17.04
C ALA A 192 4.11 8.17 -17.71
N LYS A 193 4.48 7.96 -18.99
CA LYS A 193 5.29 8.92 -19.74
C LYS A 193 4.60 10.27 -19.91
N TRP A 194 3.29 10.26 -20.17
CA TRP A 194 2.51 11.48 -20.33
C TRP A 194 2.33 12.20 -19.00
N ILE A 195 2.08 11.48 -17.93
CA ILE A 195 1.98 12.06 -16.58
C ILE A 195 3.28 12.77 -16.21
N LEU A 196 4.42 12.10 -16.36
CA LEU A 196 5.73 12.69 -16.11
C LEU A 196 6.00 13.91 -17.00
N TYR A 197 5.63 13.85 -18.28
CA TYR A 197 5.77 14.98 -19.19
C TYR A 197 4.88 16.15 -18.79
N LEU A 198 3.58 15.91 -18.53
CA LEU A 198 2.62 16.96 -18.17
C LEU A 198 2.99 17.61 -16.83
N THR A 199 3.31 16.81 -15.82
CA THR A 199 3.69 17.32 -14.49
C THR A 199 4.96 18.15 -14.55
N LEU A 200 5.99 17.72 -15.29
CA LEU A 200 7.21 18.47 -15.47
C LEU A 200 6.97 19.78 -16.25
N ARG A 201 6.23 19.70 -17.37
CA ARG A 201 5.93 20.87 -18.23
C ARG A 201 5.16 21.95 -17.46
N ASN A 202 4.17 21.54 -16.66
CA ASN A 202 3.32 22.46 -15.91
C ASN A 202 3.91 22.80 -14.52
N ARG A 203 5.11 22.30 -14.19
CA ARG A 203 5.78 22.48 -12.90
C ARG A 203 4.94 22.01 -11.70
N ILE A 204 4.22 20.93 -11.86
CA ILE A 204 3.37 20.32 -10.83
C ILE A 204 4.16 19.16 -10.20
N PRO A 205 4.45 19.20 -8.88
CA PRO A 205 5.08 18.09 -8.20
C PRO A 205 4.22 16.82 -8.29
N LEU A 206 4.85 15.71 -8.67
CA LEU A 206 4.25 14.38 -8.72
C LEU A 206 4.72 13.59 -7.50
N ILE A 207 3.78 13.09 -6.70
CA ILE A 207 4.04 12.19 -5.58
C ILE A 207 3.87 10.75 -6.07
N GLY A 208 4.92 9.95 -6.02
CA GLY A 208 4.85 8.54 -6.40
C GLY A 208 4.33 7.65 -5.26
N PHE A 209 3.75 6.52 -5.63
CA PHE A 209 3.32 5.49 -4.68
C PHE A 209 4.32 4.33 -4.53
N SER A 210 5.48 4.41 -5.17
CA SER A 210 6.57 3.42 -5.08
C SER A 210 7.94 4.07 -5.37
N ALA A 211 9.02 3.44 -4.89
CA ALA A 211 10.37 3.87 -5.21
C ALA A 211 10.62 3.93 -6.73
N SER A 212 10.13 2.94 -7.47
CA SER A 212 10.24 2.90 -8.94
C SER A 212 9.60 4.12 -9.60
N TYR A 213 8.51 4.64 -9.04
CA TYR A 213 7.86 5.83 -9.56
C TYR A 213 8.70 7.09 -9.34
N ALA A 214 9.40 7.20 -8.19
CA ALA A 214 10.37 8.27 -7.96
C ALA A 214 11.55 8.17 -8.92
N TYR A 215 12.11 7.00 -9.13
CA TYR A 215 13.18 6.80 -10.11
C TYR A 215 12.74 7.10 -11.55
N ALA A 216 11.48 6.88 -11.89
CA ALA A 216 10.92 7.21 -13.19
C ALA A 216 10.70 8.72 -13.41
N GLY A 217 10.68 9.54 -12.33
CA GLY A 217 10.56 11.00 -12.46
C GLY A 217 9.59 11.69 -11.48
N ALA A 218 8.90 10.95 -10.61
CA ALA A 218 8.18 11.60 -9.51
C ALA A 218 9.17 12.29 -8.57
N VAL A 219 8.75 13.39 -7.93
CA VAL A 219 9.62 14.18 -7.05
C VAL A 219 9.99 13.40 -5.80
N VAL A 220 9.01 12.75 -5.22
CA VAL A 220 9.16 11.87 -4.07
C VAL A 220 8.18 10.71 -4.17
N ALA A 221 8.46 9.64 -3.46
CA ALA A 221 7.52 8.58 -3.20
C ALA A 221 7.60 8.16 -1.72
N VAL A 222 6.45 7.94 -1.08
CA VAL A 222 6.37 7.28 0.22
C VAL A 222 5.88 5.85 0.00
N HIS A 223 6.59 4.88 0.55
CA HIS A 223 6.32 3.46 0.35
C HIS A 223 6.90 2.65 1.50
N SER A 224 6.42 1.41 1.69
CA SER A 224 7.11 0.44 2.54
C SER A 224 7.80 -0.59 1.67
N ASN A 225 8.98 -1.04 2.12
CA ASN A 225 9.68 -2.14 1.49
C ASN A 225 9.22 -3.49 2.07
N VAL A 226 9.66 -4.58 1.49
CA VAL A 226 9.25 -5.93 1.91
C VAL A 226 9.75 -6.26 3.32
N GLU A 227 10.92 -5.74 3.71
CA GLU A 227 11.51 -5.94 5.03
C GLU A 227 10.68 -5.26 6.13
N GLN A 228 10.19 -4.05 5.89
CA GLN A 228 9.32 -3.31 6.83
C GLN A 228 7.99 -4.02 7.03
N ILE A 229 7.36 -4.49 5.96
CA ILE A 229 6.10 -5.24 6.02
C ILE A 229 6.31 -6.59 6.71
N ALA A 230 7.38 -7.32 6.38
CA ALA A 230 7.73 -8.59 7.00
C ALA A 230 8.00 -8.43 8.49
N GLN A 231 8.75 -7.39 8.89
CA GLN A 231 9.03 -7.09 10.29
C GLN A 231 7.74 -6.85 11.09
N GLN A 232 6.82 -6.05 10.55
CA GLN A 232 5.54 -5.77 11.20
C GLN A 232 4.70 -7.05 11.32
N ALA A 233 4.63 -7.86 10.25
CA ALA A 233 3.90 -9.13 10.26
C ALA A 233 4.46 -10.08 11.33
N MET A 234 5.77 -10.26 11.35
CA MET A 234 6.43 -11.13 12.33
C MET A 234 6.34 -10.60 13.76
N ASN A 235 6.37 -9.28 13.97
CA ASN A 235 6.13 -8.68 15.28
C ASN A 235 4.72 -9.02 15.80
N ILE A 236 3.70 -8.94 14.95
CA ILE A 236 2.33 -9.33 15.32
C ILE A 236 2.28 -10.82 15.70
N LEU A 237 2.93 -11.67 14.92
CA LEU A 237 2.94 -13.12 15.18
C LEU A 237 3.71 -13.51 16.44
N ASN A 238 4.88 -12.93 16.65
CA ASN A 238 5.75 -13.24 17.78
C ASN A 238 5.14 -12.80 19.13
N HIS A 239 4.27 -11.80 19.15
CA HIS A 239 3.58 -11.34 20.35
C HIS A 239 2.20 -11.99 20.53
N ARG A 240 1.78 -12.83 19.60
CA ARG A 240 0.50 -13.51 19.65
C ARG A 240 0.63 -14.86 20.39
N VAL A 241 -0.19 -15.05 21.40
CA VAL A 241 -0.41 -16.37 21.98
C VAL A 241 -1.41 -17.14 21.10
N LEU A 242 -1.22 -18.45 20.98
CA LEU A 242 -2.12 -19.29 20.20
C LEU A 242 -3.57 -19.07 20.65
N GLY A 243 -4.45 -18.74 19.70
CA GLY A 243 -5.85 -18.43 19.98
C GLY A 243 -6.19 -16.95 20.24
N ASP A 244 -5.17 -16.06 20.35
CA ASP A 244 -5.45 -14.63 20.44
C ASP A 244 -6.03 -14.06 19.15
N ALA A 245 -6.89 -13.08 19.31
CA ALA A 245 -7.47 -12.35 18.18
C ALA A 245 -6.40 -11.55 17.42
N LEU A 246 -6.46 -11.54 16.10
CA LEU A 246 -5.59 -10.71 15.27
C LEU A 246 -5.92 -9.21 15.44
N PRO A 247 -4.96 -8.29 15.23
CA PRO A 247 -5.26 -6.87 15.14
C PRO A 247 -6.16 -6.60 13.92
N ALA A 248 -6.82 -5.45 13.91
CA ALA A 248 -7.52 -4.99 12.72
C ALA A 248 -6.54 -4.84 11.54
N PRO A 249 -7.00 -5.02 10.29
CA PRO A 249 -6.19 -4.71 9.12
C PRO A 249 -5.66 -3.28 9.15
N ALA A 250 -4.40 -3.08 8.80
CA ALA A 250 -3.73 -1.79 8.94
C ALA A 250 -2.76 -1.48 7.79
N TYR A 251 -2.45 -0.21 7.64
CA TYR A 251 -1.32 0.24 6.82
C TYR A 251 0.01 -0.05 7.54
N PRO A 252 1.13 -0.08 6.79
CA PRO A 252 2.43 -0.25 7.40
C PRO A 252 2.76 0.89 8.39
N ASP A 253 3.26 0.50 9.57
CA ASP A 253 3.72 1.44 10.60
C ASP A 253 5.01 2.14 10.16
N ASP A 254 5.91 1.37 9.55
CA ASP A 254 7.17 1.86 9.03
C ASP A 254 7.13 2.04 7.52
N PHE A 255 7.76 3.11 7.08
CA PHE A 255 7.84 3.48 5.68
C PHE A 255 9.16 4.18 5.35
N SER A 256 9.46 4.22 4.05
CA SER A 256 10.60 4.91 3.48
C SER A 256 10.13 6.02 2.54
N ILE A 257 10.98 7.03 2.35
CA ILE A 257 10.76 8.08 1.35
C ILE A 257 11.90 8.02 0.35
N THR A 258 11.58 7.85 -0.92
CA THR A 258 12.54 7.98 -2.02
C THR A 258 12.40 9.38 -2.62
N VAL A 259 13.52 10.12 -2.68
CA VAL A 259 13.59 11.46 -3.26
C VAL A 259 14.28 11.40 -4.62
N ASN A 260 13.69 12.03 -5.62
CA ASN A 260 14.33 12.29 -6.91
C ASN A 260 14.85 13.74 -6.92
N GLU A 261 16.11 13.91 -6.54
CA GLU A 261 16.73 15.24 -6.47
C GLU A 261 16.75 15.98 -7.81
N THR A 262 16.86 15.26 -8.93
CA THR A 262 16.83 15.86 -10.25
C THR A 262 15.45 16.40 -10.58
N ALA A 263 14.39 15.64 -10.32
CA ALA A 263 13.02 16.10 -10.49
C ALA A 263 12.72 17.30 -9.56
N ALA A 264 13.16 17.24 -8.31
CA ALA A 264 13.01 18.34 -7.35
C ALA A 264 13.69 19.63 -7.84
N ARG A 265 14.96 19.55 -8.26
CA ARG A 265 15.70 20.72 -8.80
C ARG A 265 15.04 21.31 -10.04
N ASN A 266 14.54 20.47 -10.95
CA ASN A 266 13.83 20.93 -12.15
C ASN A 266 12.56 21.73 -11.83
N LEU A 267 11.95 21.46 -10.69
CA LEU A 267 10.77 22.19 -10.19
C LEU A 267 11.13 23.35 -9.23
N GLY A 268 12.43 23.59 -8.98
CA GLY A 268 12.88 24.60 -8.04
C GLY A 268 12.62 24.25 -6.58
N LEU A 269 12.47 22.96 -6.26
CA LEU A 269 12.25 22.48 -4.90
C LEU A 269 13.57 22.08 -4.25
N THR A 270 13.77 22.53 -3.02
CA THR A 270 14.86 22.06 -2.15
C THR A 270 14.28 21.14 -1.11
N LEU A 271 14.67 19.86 -1.13
CA LEU A 271 14.15 18.84 -0.23
C LEU A 271 15.20 18.47 0.83
N ALA A 272 14.73 18.18 2.02
CA ALA A 272 15.56 17.56 3.05
C ALA A 272 15.92 16.11 2.65
N PRO A 273 16.98 15.56 3.23
CA PRO A 273 17.31 14.13 3.05
C PRO A 273 16.13 13.22 3.44
N SER A 274 16.06 12.04 2.81
CA SER A 274 14.96 11.08 2.98
C SER A 274 14.66 10.77 4.45
N ASP A 275 15.69 10.53 5.27
CA ASP A 275 15.52 10.22 6.69
C ASP A 275 14.91 11.37 7.49
N ALA A 276 15.30 12.60 7.20
CA ALA A 276 14.73 13.80 7.82
C ALA A 276 13.25 13.98 7.40
N LEU A 277 12.92 13.68 6.14
CA LEU A 277 11.54 13.70 5.67
C LEU A 277 10.69 12.63 6.36
N VAL A 278 11.21 11.42 6.56
CA VAL A 278 10.53 10.35 7.30
C VAL A 278 10.26 10.78 8.74
N MET A 279 11.25 11.31 9.45
CA MET A 279 11.08 11.76 10.84
C MET A 279 10.03 12.87 10.95
N GLU A 280 10.09 13.87 10.08
CA GLU A 280 9.15 14.97 10.09
C GLU A 280 7.74 14.51 9.70
N LEU A 281 7.60 13.60 8.74
CA LEU A 281 6.30 13.05 8.34
C LEU A 281 5.67 12.26 9.49
N LYS A 282 6.42 11.37 10.17
CA LYS A 282 5.95 10.66 11.37
C LYS A 282 5.53 11.63 12.49
N ARG A 283 6.26 12.73 12.68
CA ARG A 283 5.90 13.76 13.66
C ARG A 283 4.55 14.42 13.33
N ARG A 284 4.34 14.77 12.06
CA ARG A 284 3.08 15.41 11.60
C ARG A 284 1.88 14.48 11.66
N GLU A 285 2.05 13.20 11.33
CA GLU A 285 0.98 12.21 11.46
C GLU A 285 0.41 12.14 12.88
N ARG A 286 1.28 12.18 13.91
CA ARG A 286 0.86 12.19 15.32
C ARG A 286 0.05 13.44 15.73
N THR A 287 0.12 14.50 14.96
CA THR A 287 -0.58 15.77 15.28
C THR A 287 -1.99 15.79 14.67
N ILE A 288 -2.29 14.89 13.73
CA ILE A 288 -3.57 14.83 13.03
C ILE A 288 -4.49 13.73 13.62
N GLN A 289 -3.92 12.75 14.31
CA GLN A 289 -4.64 11.74 15.09
C GLN A 289 -5.15 12.33 16.40
#